data_d234cdcef245c3b22fb62f2e639531ac
#
_entry.id   d234cdcef245c3b22fb62f2e639531ac
#
_cell.length_a   1.000
_cell.length_b   1.000
_cell.length_c   1.000
_cell.angle_alpha   90.00
_cell.angle_beta   90.00
_cell.angle_gamma   90.00
#
_symmetry.space_group_name_H-M   'P 1'
#
loop_
_entity.id
_entity.type
_entity.pdbx_description
1 polymer ?
#
loop_
_entity_poly.entity_id
_entity_poly.type
_entity_poly.pdbx_seq_one_letter_code
_entity_poly.pdbx_strand_id
1 'polypeptide(L)' 'MFKRGNIVRSLKGRDKGKISVVMSCEFNRVYIADGKEYKLTEPKLKNPKHLENLNLNLDESFLIGNERLRKELNRLENEI' A
#
# COMPACT_ATOMS: atom_id res chain seq x y z
N MET A 1 2.92 13.96 -1.41
CA MET A 1 3.71 13.10 -2.28
C MET A 1 3.92 11.73 -1.63
N PHE A 2 3.98 10.69 -2.44
CA PHE A 2 4.07 9.32 -1.91
C PHE A 2 5.51 8.83 -1.87
N LYS A 3 5.85 8.10 -0.81
CA LYS A 3 7.17 7.51 -0.63
C LYS A 3 7.03 6.04 -0.28
N ARG A 4 8.06 5.26 -0.61
CA ARG A 4 8.11 3.85 -0.22
C ARG A 4 7.86 3.71 1.28
N GLY A 5 6.93 2.81 1.63
CA GLY A 5 6.55 2.58 3.02
C GLY A 5 5.30 3.31 3.46
N ASN A 6 4.86 4.32 2.71
CA ASN A 6 3.62 5.03 3.08
C ASN A 6 2.43 4.09 2.99
N ILE A 7 1.52 4.21 3.96
CA ILE A 7 0.24 3.49 3.93
C ILE A 7 -0.77 4.36 3.22
N VAL A 8 -1.46 3.78 2.26
CA VAL A 8 -2.45 4.49 1.45
C VAL A 8 -3.76 3.74 1.43
N ARG A 9 -4.85 4.47 1.20
CA ARG A 9 -6.19 3.90 1.03
C ARG A 9 -6.65 4.13 -0.40
N SER A 10 -7.18 3.09 -1.03
CA SER A 10 -7.75 3.22 -2.36
C SER A 10 -9.07 3.98 -2.30
N LEU A 11 -9.21 4.97 -3.18
CA LEU A 11 -10.42 5.80 -3.24
C LEU A 11 -11.35 5.39 -4.36
N LYS A 12 -10.87 4.58 -5.31
CA LYS A 12 -11.65 4.15 -6.47
C LYS A 12 -11.28 2.72 -6.85
N GLY A 13 -12.18 2.08 -7.59
CA GLY A 13 -11.94 0.77 -8.14
C GLY A 13 -12.45 -0.34 -7.25
N ARG A 14 -12.08 -1.56 -7.60
CA ARG A 14 -12.53 -2.76 -6.90
C ARG A 14 -12.03 -2.84 -5.46
N ASP A 15 -10.90 -2.21 -5.22
CA ASP A 15 -10.25 -2.22 -3.89
C ASP A 15 -10.54 -0.94 -3.09
N LYS A 16 -11.59 -0.21 -3.46
CA LYS A 16 -11.97 1.02 -2.75
C LYS A 16 -12.13 0.75 -1.26
N GLY A 17 -11.49 1.59 -0.46
CA GLY A 17 -11.52 1.50 1.00
C GLY A 17 -10.45 0.61 1.59
N LYS A 18 -9.76 -0.20 0.79
CA LYS A 18 -8.70 -1.07 1.29
C LYS A 18 -7.38 -0.32 1.39
N ILE A 19 -6.55 -0.74 2.35
CA ILE A 19 -5.25 -0.12 2.53
C ILE A 19 -4.15 -0.97 1.92
N SER A 20 -3.08 -0.29 1.52
CA SER A 20 -1.91 -0.92 0.89
C SER A 20 -0.68 -0.12 1.27
N VAL A 21 0.49 -0.62 0.91
CA VAL A 21 1.75 0.09 1.13
C VAL A 21 2.33 0.51 -0.21
N VAL A 22 2.92 1.69 -0.24
CA VAL A 22 3.62 2.18 -1.43
C VAL A 22 4.96 1.47 -1.54
N MET A 23 5.21 0.83 -2.67
CA MET A 23 6.47 0.15 -2.95
C MET A 23 7.45 1.07 -3.66
N SER A 24 6.93 1.88 -4.57
CA SER A 24 7.74 2.87 -5.27
C SER A 24 6.84 3.95 -5.84
N CYS A 25 7.44 5.11 -6.12
CA CYS A 25 6.73 6.24 -6.70
C CYS A 25 7.67 6.96 -7.64
N GLU A 26 7.29 7.06 -8.92
CA GLU A 26 8.02 7.80 -9.92
C GLU A 26 7.04 8.68 -10.70
N PHE A 27 7.27 9.99 -10.69
CA PHE A 27 6.37 10.93 -11.37
C PHE A 27 4.92 10.69 -10.96
N ASN A 28 4.07 10.28 -11.89
CA ASN A 28 2.66 10.02 -11.65
C ASN A 28 2.35 8.54 -11.50
N ARG A 29 3.37 7.72 -11.24
CA ARG A 29 3.21 6.26 -11.12
C ARG A 29 3.51 5.82 -9.70
N VAL A 30 2.48 5.30 -9.03
CA VAL A 30 2.63 4.76 -7.69
C VAL A 30 2.35 3.27 -7.75
N TYR A 31 3.29 2.48 -7.24
CA TYR A 31 3.15 1.02 -7.18
C TYR A 31 2.85 0.63 -5.74
N ILE A 32 1.78 -0.12 -5.55
CA ILE A 32 1.31 -0.51 -4.21
C ILE A 32 1.28 -2.03 -4.07
N ALA A 33 1.35 -2.49 -2.83
CA ALA A 33 1.24 -3.91 -2.52
C ALA A 33 0.49 -4.08 -1.21
N ASP A 34 -0.17 -5.22 -1.04
CA ASP A 34 -0.86 -5.54 0.20
C ASP A 34 -0.51 -6.94 0.72
N GLY A 35 0.31 -7.68 -0.03
CA GLY A 35 0.74 -9.02 0.35
C GLY A 35 -0.29 -10.10 0.07
N LYS A 36 -1.46 -9.74 -0.44
CA LYS A 36 -2.54 -10.69 -0.73
C LYS A 36 -2.90 -10.67 -2.20
N GLU A 37 -3.63 -9.64 -2.65
CA GLU A 37 -3.98 -9.48 -4.05
C GLU A 37 -2.81 -8.91 -4.84
N TYR A 38 -2.13 -7.94 -4.25
CA TYR A 38 -0.97 -7.29 -4.88
C TYR A 38 0.27 -7.69 -4.12
N LYS A 39 0.98 -8.68 -4.67
CA LYS A 39 2.18 -9.23 -4.03
C LYS A 39 3.35 -8.27 -4.13
N LEU A 40 4.29 -8.39 -3.20
CA LEU A 40 5.50 -7.57 -3.20
C LEU A 40 6.31 -7.72 -4.48
N THR A 41 6.25 -8.90 -5.12
CA THR A 41 6.96 -9.16 -6.37
C THR A 41 6.24 -8.62 -7.59
N GLU A 42 4.96 -8.28 -7.45
CA GLU A 42 4.16 -7.75 -8.55
C GLU A 42 3.25 -6.64 -8.03
N PRO A 43 3.83 -5.51 -7.63
CA PRO A 43 3.01 -4.41 -7.12
C PRO A 43 2.09 -3.85 -8.20
N LYS A 44 0.98 -3.32 -7.75
CA LYS A 44 -0.06 -2.78 -8.63
C LYS A 44 0.20 -1.32 -8.93
N LEU A 45 0.16 -0.96 -10.20
CA LEU A 45 0.25 0.44 -10.62
C LEU A 45 -1.08 1.14 -10.31
N LYS A 46 -1.01 2.27 -9.62
CA LYS A 46 -2.18 3.08 -9.28
C LYS A 46 -1.94 4.53 -9.64
N ASN A 47 -3.02 5.19 -10.02
CA ASN A 47 -2.99 6.63 -10.22
C ASN A 47 -2.97 7.30 -8.83
N PRO A 48 -2.01 8.18 -8.55
CA PRO A 48 -1.95 8.83 -7.23
C PRO A 48 -3.21 9.60 -6.86
N LYS A 49 -3.97 10.06 -7.85
CA LYS A 49 -5.24 10.77 -7.59
C LYS A 49 -6.29 9.85 -6.98
N HIS A 50 -6.10 8.54 -7.08
CA HIS A 50 -7.03 7.56 -6.53
C HIS A 50 -6.55 6.99 -5.20
N LEU A 51 -5.56 7.63 -4.58
CA LEU A 51 -4.98 7.16 -3.33
C LEU A 51 -5.00 8.27 -2.28
N GLU A 52 -5.34 7.89 -1.08
CA GLU A 52 -5.27 8.77 0.09
C GLU A 52 -4.07 8.34 0.91
N ASN A 53 -3.15 9.28 1.19
CA ASN A 53 -2.01 9.00 2.06
C ASN A 53 -2.48 9.12 3.51
N LEU A 54 -2.37 8.04 4.27
CA LEU A 54 -2.84 8.03 5.66
C LEU A 54 -1.80 8.57 6.64
N ASN A 55 -0.67 9.02 6.13
CA ASN A 55 0.43 9.58 6.94
C ASN A 55 0.97 8.58 7.96
N LEU A 56 0.91 7.30 7.61
CA LEU A 56 1.51 6.21 8.36
C LEU A 56 2.59 5.60 7.50
N ASN A 57 3.63 5.07 8.15
CA ASN A 57 4.77 4.54 7.42
C ASN A 57 5.17 3.19 7.99
N LEU A 58 5.41 2.23 7.10
CA LEU A 58 5.89 0.91 7.49
C LEU A 58 7.39 0.81 7.32
N ASP A 59 8.03 0.14 8.28
CA ASP A 59 9.45 -0.16 8.21
C ASP A 59 9.72 -1.15 7.07
N GLU A 60 10.94 -1.10 6.52
CA GLU A 60 11.34 -2.01 5.43
C GLU A 60 11.16 -3.48 5.79
N SER A 61 11.26 -3.82 7.06
CA SER A 61 11.10 -5.22 7.49
C SER A 61 9.72 -5.79 7.15
N PHE A 62 8.71 -4.94 6.95
CA PHE A 62 7.39 -5.38 6.55
C PHE A 62 7.26 -5.53 5.03
N LEU A 63 8.26 -5.12 4.29
CA LEU A 63 8.21 -5.12 2.83
C LEU A 63 9.02 -6.26 2.21
N ILE A 64 9.44 -7.23 3.03
CA ILE A 64 10.23 -8.36 2.56
C ILE A 64 9.46 -9.68 2.53
N GLY A 65 8.22 -9.69 3.03
CA GLY A 65 7.40 -10.89 3.02
C GLY A 65 5.93 -10.55 2.91
N ASN A 66 5.24 -11.21 1.96
CA ASN A 66 3.82 -10.94 1.73
C ASN A 66 2.95 -11.22 2.96
N GLU A 67 3.21 -12.31 3.65
CA GLU A 67 2.41 -12.66 4.83
C GLU A 67 2.59 -11.64 5.94
N ARG A 68 3.83 -11.22 6.18
CA ARG A 68 4.12 -10.23 7.20
C ARG A 68 3.45 -8.90 6.89
N LEU A 69 3.52 -8.49 5.62
CA LEU A 69 2.86 -7.26 5.16
C LEU A 69 1.34 -7.37 5.34
N ARG A 70 0.75 -8.46 4.89
CA ARG A 70 -0.69 -8.67 4.98
C ARG A 70 -1.18 -8.60 6.42
N LYS A 71 -0.46 -9.24 7.34
CA LYS A 71 -0.83 -9.24 8.76
C LYS A 71 -0.77 -7.85 9.36
N GLU A 72 0.26 -7.09 9.01
CA GLU A 72 0.39 -5.74 9.53
C GLU A 72 -0.70 -4.82 8.98
N LEU A 73 -1.02 -4.93 7.71
CA LEU A 73 -2.10 -4.13 7.13
C LEU A 73 -3.45 -4.48 7.76
N ASN A 74 -3.69 -5.77 8.03
CA ASN A 74 -4.93 -6.18 8.70
C ASN A 74 -5.01 -5.56 10.10
N ARG A 75 -3.90 -5.55 10.83
CA ARG A 75 -3.84 -4.96 12.16
C ARG A 75 -4.15 -3.46 12.09
N LEU A 76 -3.53 -2.77 11.14
CA LEU A 76 -3.75 -1.33 10.97
C LEU A 76 -5.19 -1.03 10.57
N GLU A 77 -5.79 -1.86 9.73
CA GLU A 77 -7.16 -1.65 9.28
C GLU A 77 -8.14 -1.70 10.44
N ASN A 78 -7.87 -2.50 11.45
CA ASN A 78 -8.71 -2.60 12.64
C ASN A 78 -8.51 -1.44 13.61
N GLU A 79 -7.47 -0.65 13.43
CA GLU A 79 -7.14 0.47 14.32
C GLU A 79 -7.46 1.83 13.73
N ILE A 80 -7.71 1.89 12.45
CA ILE A 80 -7.93 3.17 11.75
C ILE A 80 -9.42 3.50 11.71
#